data_f2941968bf1d0ef5b0d5987b6132a8cb
#
_entry.id   f2941968bf1d0ef5b0d5987b6132a8cb
#
_cell.length_a   1.000
_cell.length_b   1.000
_cell.length_c   1.000
_cell.angle_alpha   90.00
_cell.angle_beta   90.00
_cell.angle_gamma   90.00
#
_symmetry.space_group_name_H-M   'P 1'
#
loop_
_entity.id
_entity.type
_entity.pdbx_description
1 polymer ?
#
loop_
_entity_poly.entity_id
_entity_poly.type
_entity_poly.pdbx_seq_one_letter_code
_entity_poly.pdbx_strand_id
1 'polypeptide(L)'
;MSPVRRGLLVIVLVLAPARTSGAQGSEWVEVESRALLAGGRSAEDTKRDALYGALAEAVRRVAGVTVQGSSVAVRSDSAGRVVDRYVEAVRVDAAGRALAWQVVREGWRTAKVRAIGTQVYYDLSLRVLVQRERGTADPGFAVTLATNADRFAVRGTAPSENDEVVLRVTSTMAATLTIVSIVHDSVYVLAPNVLMPEVRATAFVAREIPDATLRGSGLRFRVSLPDGVAQRTELLAVIATRHPVPLGAVLGEGTARDTGVLTLGDFNAWLVAIPRSERAVAQVPVEVRRAR
;
A
#
# COMPACT_ATOMS: atom_id res chain seq x y z
N MET A 1 -53.23 34.04 59.38
CA MET A 1 -51.74 34.01 59.04
C MET A 1 -51.42 32.58 58.72
N SER A 2 -51.29 32.31 57.39
CA SER A 2 -50.92 30.97 56.85
C SER A 2 -49.53 30.98 56.29
N PRO A 3 -48.63 30.02 56.60
CA PRO A 3 -47.32 29.98 56.06
C PRO A 3 -47.33 29.30 54.71
N VAL A 4 -46.80 29.97 53.67
CA VAL A 4 -46.52 29.48 52.31
C VAL A 4 -45.36 28.49 52.36
N ARG A 5 -45.61 27.21 52.07
CA ARG A 5 -44.60 26.20 51.86
C ARG A 5 -43.97 26.40 50.42
N ARG A 6 -42.73 26.83 50.38
CA ARG A 6 -41.93 26.85 49.17
C ARG A 6 -41.45 25.42 48.88
N GLY A 7 -42.04 24.80 47.87
CA GLY A 7 -41.54 23.53 47.34
C GLY A 7 -40.27 23.76 46.50
N LEU A 8 -39.18 23.11 46.90
CA LEU A 8 -37.92 23.09 46.18
C LEU A 8 -38.03 22.05 45.07
N LEU A 9 -38.08 22.49 43.80
CA LEU A 9 -38.08 21.63 42.63
C LEU A 9 -36.60 21.25 42.34
N VAL A 10 -36.18 20.04 42.67
CA VAL A 10 -34.87 19.49 42.31
C VAL A 10 -34.98 18.92 40.91
N ILE A 11 -34.44 19.62 39.92
CA ILE A 11 -34.28 19.10 38.55
C ILE A 11 -33.04 18.21 38.56
N VAL A 12 -33.24 16.90 38.55
CA VAL A 12 -32.16 15.93 38.30
C VAL A 12 -31.88 15.91 36.81
N LEU A 13 -30.81 16.59 36.38
CA LEU A 13 -30.32 16.54 35.04
C LEU A 13 -29.61 15.18 34.82
N VAL A 14 -30.32 14.22 34.24
CA VAL A 14 -29.70 12.94 33.80
C VAL A 14 -28.86 13.24 32.61
N LEU A 15 -27.56 13.44 32.80
CA LEU A 15 -26.56 13.43 31.72
C LEU A 15 -26.49 12.00 31.18
N ALA A 16 -27.24 11.74 30.08
CA ALA A 16 -27.02 10.57 29.27
C ALA A 16 -25.58 10.63 28.72
N PRO A 17 -24.75 9.58 28.90
CA PRO A 17 -23.46 9.57 28.30
C PRO A 17 -23.68 9.64 26.78
N ALA A 18 -23.26 10.73 26.15
CA ALA A 18 -23.17 10.83 24.73
C ALA A 18 -22.25 9.68 24.28
N ARG A 19 -22.84 8.65 23.68
CA ARG A 19 -22.08 7.67 22.93
C ARG A 19 -21.37 8.46 21.86
N THR A 20 -20.12 8.81 22.11
CA THR A 20 -19.19 9.23 21.07
C THR A 20 -19.22 8.12 20.05
N SER A 21 -19.96 8.33 18.96
CA SER A 21 -19.83 7.55 17.73
C SER A 21 -18.35 7.52 17.46
N GLY A 22 -17.74 6.32 17.60
CA GLY A 22 -16.30 6.16 17.55
C GLY A 22 -15.78 6.86 16.29
N ALA A 23 -15.24 8.06 16.46
CA ALA A 23 -14.37 8.64 15.48
C ALA A 23 -13.36 7.55 15.18
N GLN A 24 -13.36 7.03 13.96
CA GLN A 24 -12.40 6.03 13.52
C GLN A 24 -11.04 6.71 13.52
N GLY A 25 -10.44 6.78 14.72
CA GLY A 25 -9.22 7.49 14.96
C GLY A 25 -8.05 6.73 14.35
N SER A 26 -7.15 7.46 13.78
CA SER A 26 -5.79 6.99 13.61
C SER A 26 -5.14 6.88 14.99
N GLU A 27 -4.35 5.82 15.19
CA GLU A 27 -3.68 5.52 16.45
C GLU A 27 -2.15 5.47 16.23
N TRP A 28 -1.41 6.12 17.11
CA TRP A 28 0.04 6.00 17.14
C TRP A 28 0.45 4.78 17.96
N VAL A 29 1.18 3.86 17.32
CA VAL A 29 1.72 2.67 17.98
C VAL A 29 3.24 2.63 17.87
N GLU A 30 3.91 2.20 18.93
CA GLU A 30 5.34 1.92 18.89
C GLU A 30 5.57 0.46 18.58
N VAL A 31 6.48 0.21 17.64
CA VAL A 31 6.86 -1.13 17.18
C VAL A 31 8.37 -1.24 17.05
N GLU A 32 8.88 -2.43 17.27
CA GLU A 32 10.28 -2.77 17.05
C GLU A 32 10.40 -3.81 15.95
N SER A 33 11.43 -3.69 15.15
CA SER A 33 11.77 -4.65 14.12
C SER A 33 13.28 -4.87 14.07
N ARG A 34 13.67 -6.03 13.59
CA ARG A 34 15.06 -6.41 13.41
C ARG A 34 15.24 -7.09 12.07
N ALA A 35 16.27 -6.70 11.33
CA ALA A 35 16.67 -7.39 10.12
C ALA A 35 18.13 -7.85 10.19
N LEU A 36 18.39 -9.03 9.64
CA LEU A 36 19.73 -9.62 9.55
C LEU A 36 20.44 -9.11 8.29
N LEU A 37 21.65 -8.60 8.44
CA LEU A 37 22.55 -8.36 7.31
C LEU A 37 23.07 -9.71 6.80
N ALA A 38 22.35 -10.32 5.88
CA ALA A 38 22.75 -11.58 5.26
C ALA A 38 23.79 -11.35 4.16
N GLY A 39 24.61 -12.36 3.86
CA GLY A 39 25.60 -12.29 2.79
C GLY A 39 24.96 -11.90 1.44
N GLY A 40 25.57 -10.97 0.72
CA GLY A 40 25.07 -10.48 -0.57
C GLY A 40 23.99 -9.40 -0.51
N ARG A 41 23.54 -8.98 0.71
CA ARG A 41 22.61 -7.87 0.89
C ARG A 41 23.33 -6.57 1.25
N SER A 42 22.83 -5.46 0.74
CA SER A 42 23.33 -4.15 1.13
C SER A 42 22.82 -3.74 2.53
N ALA A 43 23.54 -2.83 3.18
CA ALA A 43 23.09 -2.22 4.43
C ALA A 43 21.72 -1.54 4.26
N GLU A 44 21.51 -0.91 3.10
CA GLU A 44 20.27 -0.20 2.78
C GLU A 44 19.08 -1.15 2.62
N ASP A 45 19.26 -2.29 1.95
CA ASP A 45 18.20 -3.30 1.84
C ASP A 45 17.84 -3.89 3.20
N THR A 46 18.83 -4.05 4.08
CA THR A 46 18.59 -4.53 5.45
C THR A 46 17.80 -3.51 6.28
N LYS A 47 18.09 -2.21 6.15
CA LYS A 47 17.31 -1.15 6.79
C LYS A 47 15.86 -1.13 6.29
N ARG A 48 15.66 -1.25 4.97
CA ARG A 48 14.30 -1.32 4.39
C ARG A 48 13.52 -2.55 4.87
N ASP A 49 14.17 -3.70 4.97
CA ASP A 49 13.53 -4.91 5.51
C ASP A 49 13.07 -4.70 6.96
N ALA A 50 13.88 -4.04 7.80
CA ALA A 50 13.46 -3.66 9.15
C ALA A 50 12.28 -2.69 9.14
N LEU A 51 12.30 -1.67 8.26
CA LEU A 51 11.21 -0.70 8.13
C LEU A 51 9.90 -1.39 7.77
N TYR A 52 9.89 -2.22 6.72
CA TYR A 52 8.67 -2.91 6.30
C TYR A 52 8.17 -3.90 7.35
N GLY A 53 9.07 -4.59 8.04
CA GLY A 53 8.70 -5.44 9.16
C GLY A 53 8.02 -4.67 10.30
N ALA A 54 8.50 -3.47 10.60
CA ALA A 54 7.89 -2.59 11.61
C ALA A 54 6.52 -2.08 11.16
N LEU A 55 6.39 -1.60 9.92
CA LEU A 55 5.11 -1.11 9.39
C LEU A 55 4.04 -2.22 9.35
N ALA A 56 4.39 -3.41 8.89
CA ALA A 56 3.49 -4.56 8.89
C ALA A 56 3.04 -4.95 10.31
N GLU A 57 3.97 -4.93 11.28
CA GLU A 57 3.65 -5.19 12.68
C GLU A 57 2.71 -4.14 13.28
N ALA A 58 2.93 -2.85 12.99
CA ALA A 58 2.06 -1.77 13.45
C ALA A 58 0.63 -1.94 12.93
N VAL A 59 0.48 -2.24 11.63
CA VAL A 59 -0.83 -2.49 11.03
C VAL A 59 -1.51 -3.70 11.65
N ARG A 60 -0.78 -4.81 11.87
CA ARG A 60 -1.33 -6.00 12.55
C ARG A 60 -1.84 -5.71 13.96
N ARG A 61 -1.12 -4.91 14.75
CA ARG A 61 -1.53 -4.55 16.12
C ARG A 61 -2.82 -3.76 16.15
N VAL A 62 -2.99 -2.82 15.23
CA VAL A 62 -4.18 -1.94 15.22
C VAL A 62 -5.35 -2.60 14.52
N ALA A 63 -5.14 -3.17 13.34
CA ALA A 63 -6.21 -3.71 12.49
C ALA A 63 -6.58 -5.17 12.80
N GLY A 64 -5.74 -5.87 13.56
CA GLY A 64 -5.85 -7.30 13.77
C GLY A 64 -5.33 -8.13 12.59
N VAL A 65 -5.25 -9.44 12.76
CA VAL A 65 -4.85 -10.36 11.69
C VAL A 65 -6.09 -10.68 10.85
N THR A 66 -6.18 -10.08 9.67
CA THR A 66 -7.20 -10.53 8.70
C THR A 66 -6.62 -11.71 7.93
N VAL A 67 -6.98 -12.93 8.33
CA VAL A 67 -6.71 -14.14 7.56
C VAL A 67 -7.68 -14.19 6.40
N GLN A 68 -7.45 -13.40 5.36
CA GLN A 68 -8.08 -13.63 4.07
C GLN A 68 -7.04 -14.31 3.18
N GLY A 69 -7.36 -15.57 2.83
CA GLY A 69 -6.48 -16.43 2.05
C GLY A 69 -6.35 -16.02 0.59
N SER A 70 -5.56 -14.99 0.34
CA SER A 70 -4.88 -14.86 -0.94
C SER A 70 -3.39 -15.09 -0.68
N SER A 71 -3.03 -16.38 -0.58
CA SER A 71 -1.63 -16.77 -0.61
C SER A 71 -1.11 -16.47 -2.01
N VAL A 72 -0.50 -15.30 -2.20
CA VAL A 72 0.47 -15.14 -3.27
C VAL A 72 1.62 -16.08 -2.90
N ALA A 73 1.67 -17.25 -3.53
CA ALA A 73 2.75 -18.21 -3.36
C ALA A 73 4.02 -17.62 -3.96
N VAL A 74 4.71 -16.78 -3.17
CA VAL A 74 6.03 -16.28 -3.54
C VAL A 74 7.01 -17.41 -3.25
N ARG A 75 7.64 -17.95 -4.27
CA ARG A 75 8.68 -18.96 -4.15
C ARG A 75 9.85 -18.38 -3.35
N SER A 76 10.13 -19.02 -2.20
CA SER A 76 11.12 -18.55 -1.24
C SER A 76 12.52 -19.06 -1.60
N ASP A 77 13.34 -18.16 -2.08
CA ASP A 77 14.77 -18.14 -1.80
C ASP A 77 15.06 -17.01 -0.78
N SER A 78 16.30 -16.80 -0.40
CA SER A 78 16.65 -15.79 0.61
C SER A 78 16.27 -14.36 0.21
N ALA A 79 16.06 -14.07 -1.09
CA ALA A 79 15.49 -12.83 -1.62
C ALA A 79 13.97 -12.78 -1.42
N GLY A 80 13.27 -13.93 -1.43
CA GLY A 80 11.82 -14.03 -1.28
C GLY A 80 11.29 -13.44 0.02
N ARG A 81 12.01 -13.61 1.15
CA ARG A 81 11.57 -13.08 2.46
C ARG A 81 11.49 -11.55 2.52
N VAL A 82 12.31 -10.85 1.77
CA VAL A 82 12.26 -9.36 1.70
C VAL A 82 11.08 -8.90 0.88
N VAL A 83 10.83 -9.56 -0.24
CA VAL A 83 9.64 -9.33 -1.07
C VAL A 83 8.37 -9.58 -0.27
N ASP A 84 8.31 -10.67 0.52
CA ASP A 84 7.17 -11.00 1.36
C ASP A 84 6.86 -9.89 2.37
N ARG A 85 7.87 -9.38 3.08
CA ARG A 85 7.71 -8.28 4.05
C ARG A 85 7.31 -6.97 3.39
N TYR A 86 7.91 -6.67 2.25
CA TYR A 86 7.53 -5.50 1.47
C TYR A 86 6.07 -5.59 1.01
N VAL A 87 5.68 -6.71 0.40
CA VAL A 87 4.31 -6.95 -0.04
C VAL A 87 3.35 -6.90 1.15
N GLU A 88 3.70 -7.47 2.30
CA GLU A 88 2.89 -7.41 3.52
C GLU A 88 2.72 -5.97 4.03
N ALA A 89 3.79 -5.18 4.07
CA ALA A 89 3.76 -3.81 4.57
C ALA A 89 2.93 -2.87 3.70
N VAL A 90 2.95 -3.09 2.37
CA VAL A 90 2.25 -2.23 1.39
C VAL A 90 0.97 -2.87 0.84
N ARG A 91 0.49 -3.95 1.46
CA ARG A 91 -0.73 -4.64 1.03
C ARG A 91 -1.91 -3.68 0.93
N VAL A 92 -2.50 -3.61 -0.26
CA VAL A 92 -3.60 -2.69 -0.54
C VAL A 92 -4.96 -3.25 -0.05
N ASP A 93 -5.04 -4.54 0.33
CA ASP A 93 -6.22 -5.22 0.87
C ASP A 93 -6.24 -5.37 2.40
N ALA A 94 -5.24 -4.84 3.13
CA ALA A 94 -5.19 -4.89 4.59
C ALA A 94 -6.35 -4.12 5.23
N ALA A 95 -6.76 -4.51 6.44
CA ALA A 95 -7.83 -3.85 7.19
C ALA A 95 -7.40 -2.57 7.92
N GLY A 96 -6.14 -2.17 7.77
CA GLY A 96 -5.56 -0.95 8.31
C GLY A 96 -4.39 -0.48 7.49
N ARG A 97 -4.01 0.80 7.66
CA ARG A 97 -2.96 1.47 6.89
C ARG A 97 -2.03 2.28 7.76
N ALA A 98 -0.74 2.18 7.50
CA ALA A 98 0.24 3.11 8.02
C ALA A 98 0.17 4.41 7.22
N LEU A 99 -0.14 5.52 7.88
CA LEU A 99 -0.27 6.85 7.26
C LEU A 99 1.02 7.66 7.39
N ALA A 100 1.71 7.53 8.52
CA ALA A 100 2.97 8.20 8.79
C ALA A 100 3.80 7.38 9.78
N TRP A 101 5.09 7.61 9.82
CA TRP A 101 5.97 6.99 10.80
C TRP A 101 7.14 7.91 11.16
N GLN A 102 7.68 7.66 12.35
CA GLN A 102 8.83 8.38 12.89
C GLN A 102 9.82 7.36 13.46
N VAL A 103 11.09 7.54 13.14
CA VAL A 103 12.16 6.73 13.74
C VAL A 103 12.37 7.20 15.17
N VAL A 104 12.20 6.30 16.14
CA VAL A 104 12.47 6.55 17.56
C VAL A 104 13.91 6.18 17.88
N ARG A 105 14.34 5.03 17.37
CA ARG A 105 15.70 4.53 17.56
C ARG A 105 16.08 3.61 16.40
N GLU A 106 17.32 3.70 15.98
CA GLU A 106 17.88 2.78 15.00
C GLU A 106 19.36 2.51 15.27
N GLY A 107 19.86 1.39 14.82
CA GLY A 107 21.29 1.09 14.96
C GLY A 107 21.69 -0.32 14.56
N TRP A 108 22.98 -0.45 14.25
CA TRP A 108 23.57 -1.74 13.97
C TRP A 108 24.01 -2.43 15.26
N ARG A 109 23.74 -3.73 15.36
CA ARG A 109 24.14 -4.55 16.49
C ARG A 109 24.79 -5.85 15.98
N THR A 110 25.82 -6.29 16.68
CA THR A 110 26.43 -7.61 16.50
C THR A 110 25.96 -8.56 17.59
N ALA A 111 25.67 -9.80 17.22
CA ALA A 111 25.36 -10.85 18.17
C ALA A 111 26.08 -12.14 17.78
N LYS A 112 26.63 -12.84 18.79
CA LYS A 112 27.16 -14.21 18.60
C LYS A 112 26.01 -15.20 18.67
N VAL A 113 25.79 -15.92 17.58
CA VAL A 113 24.80 -17.00 17.49
C VAL A 113 25.53 -18.33 17.54
N ARG A 114 25.16 -19.19 18.49
CA ARG A 114 25.78 -20.52 18.65
C ARG A 114 25.66 -21.29 17.33
N ALA A 115 26.74 -21.91 16.90
CA ALA A 115 26.88 -22.66 15.64
C ALA A 115 26.87 -21.88 14.32
N ILE A 116 26.55 -20.54 14.34
CA ILE A 116 26.50 -19.73 13.12
C ILE A 116 27.60 -18.64 13.11
N GLY A 117 28.11 -18.28 14.31
CA GLY A 117 29.14 -17.24 14.45
C GLY A 117 28.56 -15.86 14.73
N THR A 118 29.36 -14.82 14.45
CA THR A 118 28.93 -13.44 14.65
C THR A 118 28.01 -13.00 13.52
N GLN A 119 26.84 -12.49 13.88
CA GLN A 119 25.87 -11.93 12.93
C GLN A 119 25.66 -10.46 13.19
N VAL A 120 25.39 -9.69 12.13
CA VAL A 120 25.10 -8.25 12.18
C VAL A 120 23.61 -8.06 11.92
N TYR A 121 22.97 -7.31 12.79
CA TYR A 121 21.56 -6.97 12.72
C TYR A 121 21.37 -5.46 12.66
N TYR A 122 20.33 -5.02 12.02
CA TYR A 122 19.82 -3.67 12.14
C TYR A 122 18.55 -3.69 13.00
N ASP A 123 18.62 -3.01 14.14
CA ASP A 123 17.50 -2.82 15.05
C ASP A 123 16.83 -1.49 14.74
N LEU A 124 15.50 -1.48 14.66
CA LEU A 124 14.69 -0.32 14.34
C LEU A 124 13.49 -0.25 15.29
N SER A 125 13.28 0.89 15.93
CA SER A 125 12.08 1.22 16.68
C SER A 125 11.37 2.38 15.98
N LEU A 126 10.09 2.19 15.66
CA LEU A 126 9.24 3.18 14.99
C LEU A 126 8.03 3.53 15.84
N ARG A 127 7.61 4.78 15.73
CA ARG A 127 6.27 5.23 16.08
C ARG A 127 5.49 5.40 14.79
N VAL A 128 4.41 4.62 14.62
CA VAL A 128 3.63 4.54 13.38
C VAL A 128 2.20 5.00 13.63
N LEU A 129 1.71 5.90 12.80
CA LEU A 129 0.30 6.31 12.76
C LEU A 129 -0.46 5.33 11.89
N VAL A 130 -1.33 4.54 12.49
CA VAL A 130 -2.15 3.55 11.78
C VAL A 130 -3.61 3.95 11.83
N GLN A 131 -4.30 3.86 10.71
CA GLN A 131 -5.74 4.05 10.62
C GLN A 131 -6.42 2.75 10.17
N ARG A 132 -7.51 2.38 10.87
CA ARG A 132 -8.37 1.27 10.45
C ARG A 132 -9.21 1.67 9.26
N GLU A 133 -9.41 0.74 8.34
CA GLU A 133 -10.28 0.95 7.18
C GLU A 133 -11.76 0.86 7.56
N ARG A 134 -12.60 1.59 6.81
CA ARG A 134 -14.03 1.68 7.05
C ARG A 134 -14.80 0.59 6.31
N GLY A 135 -15.79 0.03 6.99
CA GLY A 135 -16.73 -0.92 6.41
C GLY A 135 -16.13 -2.30 6.16
N THR A 136 -16.96 -3.17 5.63
CA THR A 136 -16.61 -4.53 5.22
C THR A 136 -16.48 -4.59 3.71
N ALA A 137 -15.53 -5.34 3.19
CA ALA A 137 -15.42 -5.58 1.75
C ALA A 137 -16.69 -6.27 1.23
N ASP A 138 -17.17 -5.82 0.09
CA ASP A 138 -18.27 -6.47 -0.59
C ASP A 138 -17.74 -7.69 -1.36
N PRO A 139 -18.14 -8.93 -1.01
CA PRO A 139 -17.66 -10.12 -1.70
C PRO A 139 -18.15 -10.22 -3.16
N GLY A 140 -19.20 -9.49 -3.52
CA GLY A 140 -19.70 -9.40 -4.89
C GLY A 140 -18.90 -8.42 -5.75
N PHE A 141 -18.10 -7.54 -5.14
CA PHE A 141 -17.24 -6.59 -5.85
C PHE A 141 -15.79 -7.02 -5.76
N ALA A 142 -15.29 -7.68 -6.78
CA ALA A 142 -13.93 -8.16 -6.87
C ALA A 142 -13.25 -7.66 -8.15
N VAL A 143 -11.93 -7.54 -8.10
CA VAL A 143 -11.09 -7.23 -9.25
C VAL A 143 -9.92 -8.20 -9.29
N THR A 144 -9.49 -8.59 -10.48
CA THR A 144 -8.27 -9.37 -10.72
C THR A 144 -7.29 -8.57 -11.54
N LEU A 145 -6.01 -8.80 -11.29
CA LEU A 145 -4.90 -8.18 -12.00
C LEU A 145 -3.91 -9.27 -12.40
N ALA A 146 -3.51 -9.25 -13.65
CA ALA A 146 -2.40 -10.04 -14.17
C ALA A 146 -1.50 -9.15 -15.04
N THR A 147 -0.27 -9.57 -15.23
CA THR A 147 0.71 -8.94 -16.10
C THR A 147 1.09 -9.88 -17.23
N ASN A 148 1.61 -9.34 -18.33
CA ASN A 148 2.12 -10.16 -19.45
C ASN A 148 3.39 -10.96 -19.07
N ALA A 149 4.06 -10.63 -17.97
CA ALA A 149 5.17 -11.39 -17.38
C ALA A 149 5.30 -11.09 -15.89
N ASP A 150 5.99 -11.95 -15.13
CA ASP A 150 6.37 -11.73 -13.72
C ASP A 150 7.75 -11.08 -13.57
N ARG A 151 8.55 -11.10 -14.67
CA ARG A 151 9.90 -10.55 -14.74
C ARG A 151 10.08 -9.73 -16.00
N PHE A 152 10.68 -8.55 -15.82
CA PHE A 152 10.93 -7.60 -16.90
C PHE A 152 12.38 -7.18 -16.94
N ALA A 153 12.90 -6.98 -18.14
CA ALA A 153 14.29 -6.61 -18.38
C ALA A 153 14.43 -5.15 -18.79
N VAL A 154 15.38 -4.45 -18.16
CA VAL A 154 15.93 -3.19 -18.62
C VAL A 154 17.14 -3.51 -19.47
N ARG A 155 17.04 -3.24 -20.80
CA ARG A 155 18.04 -3.67 -21.80
C ARG A 155 18.97 -2.54 -22.21
N GLY A 156 18.53 -1.31 -22.07
CA GLY A 156 19.30 -0.14 -22.50
C GLY A 156 18.97 1.12 -21.71
N THR A 157 19.57 2.23 -22.13
CA THR A 157 19.31 3.55 -21.55
C THR A 157 18.08 4.20 -22.13
N ALA A 158 17.73 3.89 -23.39
CA ALA A 158 16.50 4.37 -23.99
C ALA A 158 15.29 3.55 -23.48
N PRO A 159 14.22 4.21 -23.02
CA PRO A 159 13.03 3.49 -22.54
C PRO A 159 12.45 2.52 -23.59
N SER A 160 12.58 2.82 -24.89
CA SER A 160 12.07 1.98 -25.97
C SER A 160 12.73 0.59 -26.08
N GLU A 161 13.91 0.42 -25.49
CA GLU A 161 14.66 -0.85 -25.49
C GLU A 161 14.21 -1.78 -24.34
N ASN A 162 13.52 -1.24 -23.36
CA ASN A 162 13.10 -1.96 -22.15
C ASN A 162 11.79 -2.72 -22.38
N ASP A 163 11.60 -3.78 -21.59
CA ASP A 163 10.39 -4.58 -21.67
C ASP A 163 9.15 -3.74 -21.34
N GLU A 164 8.06 -4.06 -22.02
CA GLU A 164 6.77 -3.42 -21.85
C GLU A 164 5.92 -4.20 -20.85
N VAL A 165 5.31 -3.49 -19.92
CA VAL A 165 4.31 -4.03 -18.98
C VAL A 165 2.92 -3.80 -19.56
N VAL A 166 2.17 -4.87 -19.73
CA VAL A 166 0.74 -4.85 -20.08
C VAL A 166 -0.04 -5.47 -18.96
N LEU A 167 -0.99 -4.72 -18.43
CA LEU A 167 -1.86 -5.18 -17.35
C LEU A 167 -3.14 -5.76 -17.95
N ARG A 168 -3.60 -6.88 -17.40
CA ARG A 168 -4.91 -7.45 -17.70
C ARG A 168 -5.77 -7.38 -16.45
N VAL A 169 -6.85 -6.59 -16.53
CA VAL A 169 -7.75 -6.33 -15.42
C VAL A 169 -9.14 -6.89 -15.74
N THR A 170 -9.74 -7.60 -14.79
CA THR A 170 -11.14 -7.99 -14.86
C THR A 170 -11.82 -7.61 -13.55
N SER A 171 -12.99 -6.98 -13.63
CA SER A 171 -13.81 -6.63 -12.47
C SER A 171 -15.16 -7.36 -12.55
N THR A 172 -15.69 -7.79 -11.40
CA THR A 172 -17.03 -8.39 -11.33
C THR A 172 -18.15 -7.38 -11.52
N MET A 173 -17.85 -6.08 -11.41
CA MET A 173 -18.80 -4.99 -11.57
C MET A 173 -18.21 -3.90 -12.46
N ALA A 174 -19.08 -3.08 -13.06
CA ALA A 174 -18.62 -1.84 -13.71
C ALA A 174 -17.95 -0.94 -12.66
N ALA A 175 -16.76 -0.44 -12.97
CA ALA A 175 -15.94 0.30 -12.00
C ALA A 175 -15.02 1.30 -12.69
N THR A 176 -14.63 2.35 -11.97
CA THR A 176 -13.53 3.22 -12.32
C THR A 176 -12.24 2.62 -11.76
N LEU A 177 -11.18 2.61 -12.55
CA LEU A 177 -9.89 2.01 -12.18
C LEU A 177 -8.85 3.10 -11.90
N THR A 178 -8.18 2.97 -10.77
CA THR A 178 -6.91 3.62 -10.47
C THR A 178 -5.81 2.58 -10.49
N ILE A 179 -4.74 2.83 -11.23
CA ILE A 179 -3.63 1.89 -11.43
C ILE A 179 -2.35 2.56 -10.95
N VAL A 180 -1.62 1.88 -10.10
CA VAL A 180 -0.38 2.40 -9.53
C VAL A 180 0.75 1.35 -9.57
N SER A 181 1.98 1.83 -9.64
CA SER A 181 3.18 1.06 -9.31
C SER A 181 3.74 1.56 -7.99
N ILE A 182 3.89 0.68 -7.02
CA ILE A 182 4.45 0.99 -5.72
C ILE A 182 5.89 0.51 -5.69
N VAL A 183 6.81 1.44 -5.45
CA VAL A 183 8.24 1.19 -5.42
C VAL A 183 8.78 1.80 -4.12
N HIS A 184 9.13 0.94 -3.17
CA HIS A 184 9.53 1.37 -1.84
C HIS A 184 8.43 2.22 -1.16
N ASP A 185 8.73 3.49 -0.88
CA ASP A 185 7.82 4.46 -0.27
C ASP A 185 7.16 5.42 -1.28
N SER A 186 7.40 5.20 -2.57
CA SER A 186 6.88 6.01 -3.66
C SER A 186 5.80 5.26 -4.44
N VAL A 187 4.72 5.95 -4.77
CA VAL A 187 3.60 5.42 -5.54
C VAL A 187 3.47 6.22 -6.83
N TYR A 188 3.73 5.55 -7.94
CA TYR A 188 3.63 6.10 -9.29
C TYR A 188 2.23 5.84 -9.84
N VAL A 189 1.50 6.89 -10.16
CA VAL A 189 0.16 6.77 -10.74
C VAL A 189 0.28 6.50 -12.24
N LEU A 190 -0.04 5.28 -12.65
CA LEU A 190 -0.02 4.86 -14.05
C LEU A 190 -1.31 5.28 -14.78
N ALA A 191 -2.46 5.24 -14.06
CA ALA A 191 -3.75 5.73 -14.51
C ALA A 191 -4.64 6.08 -13.30
N PRO A 192 -5.44 7.16 -13.37
CA PRO A 192 -5.58 8.09 -14.49
C PRO A 192 -4.34 8.97 -14.68
N ASN A 193 -4.10 9.37 -15.93
CA ASN A 193 -3.06 10.33 -16.30
C ASN A 193 -3.55 11.19 -17.49
N VAL A 194 -2.70 12.09 -18.01
CA VAL A 194 -3.07 13.00 -19.11
C VAL A 194 -3.50 12.24 -20.37
N LEU A 195 -2.89 11.10 -20.67
CA LEU A 195 -3.17 10.28 -21.85
C LEU A 195 -4.29 9.27 -21.62
N MET A 196 -4.56 8.93 -20.35
CA MET A 196 -5.65 8.07 -19.89
C MET A 196 -6.38 8.76 -18.75
N PRO A 197 -7.16 9.83 -18.99
CA PRO A 197 -7.79 10.62 -17.93
C PRO A 197 -8.84 9.82 -17.14
N GLU A 198 -9.38 8.77 -17.74
CA GLU A 198 -10.30 7.86 -17.10
C GLU A 198 -10.10 6.44 -17.63
N VAL A 199 -10.06 5.48 -16.74
CA VAL A 199 -10.04 4.04 -17.08
C VAL A 199 -11.23 3.37 -16.41
N ARG A 200 -12.11 2.76 -17.22
CA ARG A 200 -13.30 2.05 -16.72
C ARG A 200 -13.23 0.56 -17.03
N ALA A 201 -13.65 -0.26 -16.10
CA ALA A 201 -13.91 -1.67 -16.31
C ALA A 201 -15.39 -1.90 -16.60
N THR A 202 -15.68 -2.76 -17.59
CA THR A 202 -17.00 -3.35 -17.79
C THR A 202 -17.07 -4.65 -17.00
N ALA A 203 -18.20 -4.93 -16.36
CA ALA A 203 -18.39 -6.13 -15.56
C ALA A 203 -18.06 -7.40 -16.34
N PHE A 204 -17.22 -8.26 -15.76
CA PHE A 204 -16.77 -9.55 -16.30
C PHE A 204 -16.02 -9.50 -17.64
N VAL A 205 -15.66 -8.31 -18.12
CA VAL A 205 -14.88 -8.14 -19.36
C VAL A 205 -13.43 -7.88 -19.00
N ALA A 206 -12.52 -8.73 -19.49
CA ALA A 206 -11.09 -8.51 -19.34
C ALA A 206 -10.65 -7.34 -20.22
N ARG A 207 -9.88 -6.41 -19.64
CA ARG A 207 -9.32 -5.26 -20.33
C ARG A 207 -7.80 -5.25 -20.22
N GLU A 208 -7.12 -5.03 -21.34
CA GLU A 208 -5.68 -4.74 -21.35
C GLU A 208 -5.43 -3.25 -21.14
N ILE A 209 -4.39 -2.91 -20.39
CA ILE A 209 -4.00 -1.53 -20.08
C ILE A 209 -2.46 -1.41 -20.17
N PRO A 210 -1.92 -0.55 -21.03
CA PRO A 210 -2.63 0.18 -22.08
C PRO A 210 -3.24 -0.79 -23.11
N ASP A 211 -4.39 -0.43 -23.66
CA ASP A 211 -4.99 -1.24 -24.74
C ASP A 211 -4.22 -1.14 -26.07
N ALA A 212 -4.59 -1.95 -27.05
CA ALA A 212 -3.90 -2.00 -28.35
C ALA A 212 -3.90 -0.64 -29.07
N THR A 213 -4.96 0.15 -28.96
CA THR A 213 -5.09 1.47 -29.60
C THR A 213 -4.12 2.45 -28.97
N LEU A 214 -4.08 2.51 -27.63
CA LEU A 214 -3.14 3.37 -26.89
C LEU A 214 -1.69 2.95 -27.15
N ARG A 215 -1.41 1.65 -27.19
CA ARG A 215 -0.06 1.16 -27.54
C ARG A 215 0.32 1.54 -28.99
N GLY A 216 -0.62 1.50 -29.92
CA GLY A 216 -0.44 1.94 -31.30
C GLY A 216 -0.14 3.44 -31.41
N SER A 217 -0.70 4.26 -30.52
CA SER A 217 -0.40 5.70 -30.44
C SER A 217 0.89 6.03 -29.66
N GLY A 218 1.62 5.02 -29.17
CA GLY A 218 2.92 5.19 -28.50
C GLY A 218 2.86 5.18 -26.96
N LEU A 219 1.65 5.10 -26.33
CA LEU A 219 1.55 4.96 -24.88
C LEU A 219 1.92 3.55 -24.44
N ARG A 220 3.05 3.40 -23.79
CA ARG A 220 3.54 2.12 -23.28
C ARG A 220 4.07 2.27 -21.87
N PHE A 221 3.73 1.33 -20.99
CA PHE A 221 4.37 1.23 -19.70
C PHE A 221 5.69 0.47 -19.85
N ARG A 222 6.80 1.16 -19.69
CA ARG A 222 8.14 0.62 -19.82
C ARG A 222 8.81 0.55 -18.45
N VAL A 223 9.47 -0.58 -18.18
CA VAL A 223 10.26 -0.71 -16.95
C VAL A 223 11.51 0.15 -17.00
N SER A 224 11.93 0.62 -15.84
CA SER A 224 13.17 1.36 -15.66
C SER A 224 13.85 0.98 -14.35
N LEU A 225 15.16 1.14 -14.28
CA LEU A 225 15.92 1.00 -13.04
C LEU A 225 16.85 2.20 -12.88
N PRO A 226 16.99 2.73 -11.67
CA PRO A 226 18.01 3.74 -11.38
C PRO A 226 19.42 3.22 -11.68
N ASP A 227 20.36 4.13 -11.88
CA ASP A 227 21.75 3.76 -12.08
C ASP A 227 22.32 3.03 -10.87
N GLY A 228 23.14 2.01 -11.12
CA GLY A 228 23.72 1.18 -10.09
C GLY A 228 22.76 0.13 -9.48
N VAL A 229 21.46 0.18 -9.78
CA VAL A 229 20.49 -0.83 -9.32
C VAL A 229 20.44 -1.97 -10.33
N ALA A 230 20.79 -3.19 -9.90
CA ALA A 230 20.77 -4.38 -10.74
C ALA A 230 19.38 -4.99 -10.89
N GLN A 231 18.60 -4.94 -9.81
CA GLN A 231 17.22 -5.48 -9.77
C GLN A 231 16.39 -4.78 -8.71
N ARG A 232 15.07 -4.79 -8.91
CA ARG A 232 14.08 -4.21 -7.97
C ARG A 232 12.77 -4.98 -8.08
N THR A 233 12.06 -5.14 -6.96
CA THR A 233 10.67 -5.58 -6.95
C THR A 233 9.77 -4.35 -6.95
N GLU A 234 8.76 -4.35 -7.81
CA GLU A 234 7.68 -3.37 -7.86
C GLU A 234 6.37 -4.08 -7.56
N LEU A 235 5.45 -3.39 -6.88
CA LEU A 235 4.11 -3.88 -6.64
C LEU A 235 3.12 -3.11 -7.52
N LEU A 236 2.63 -3.76 -8.56
CA LEU A 236 1.56 -3.20 -9.39
C LEU A 236 0.23 -3.44 -8.68
N ALA A 237 -0.59 -2.40 -8.57
CA ALA A 237 -1.90 -2.50 -7.94
C ALA A 237 -2.97 -1.83 -8.80
N VAL A 238 -4.17 -2.42 -8.78
CA VAL A 238 -5.40 -1.84 -9.33
C VAL A 238 -6.41 -1.66 -8.22
N ILE A 239 -6.96 -0.46 -8.13
CA ILE A 239 -8.05 -0.08 -7.24
C ILE A 239 -9.26 0.19 -8.12
N ALA A 240 -10.25 -0.69 -8.05
CA ALA A 240 -11.54 -0.52 -8.70
C ALA A 240 -12.50 0.13 -7.72
N THR A 241 -13.17 1.22 -8.12
CA THR A 241 -14.15 1.94 -7.30
C THR A 241 -15.49 2.04 -8.02
N ARG A 242 -16.61 1.95 -7.26
CA ARG A 242 -17.98 2.08 -7.83
C ARG A 242 -18.22 3.46 -8.44
N HIS A 243 -17.61 4.48 -7.84
CA HIS A 243 -17.68 5.87 -8.28
C HIS A 243 -16.26 6.41 -8.46
N PRO A 244 -16.07 7.37 -9.36
CA PRO A 244 -14.78 8.05 -9.51
C PRO A 244 -14.35 8.70 -8.19
N VAL A 245 -13.14 8.38 -7.73
CA VAL A 245 -12.53 9.02 -6.54
C VAL A 245 -11.22 9.67 -6.98
N PRO A 246 -11.24 10.98 -7.26
CA PRO A 246 -10.04 11.68 -7.70
C PRO A 246 -8.93 11.60 -6.65
N LEU A 247 -7.72 11.22 -7.04
CA LEU A 247 -6.55 11.21 -6.17
C LEU A 247 -6.27 12.61 -5.57
N GLY A 248 -6.47 13.67 -6.33
CA GLY A 248 -6.26 15.04 -5.86
C GLY A 248 -7.29 15.54 -4.83
N ALA A 249 -8.43 14.87 -4.66
CA ALA A 249 -9.47 15.31 -3.72
C ALA A 249 -9.07 15.18 -2.23
N VAL A 250 -8.10 14.32 -1.93
CA VAL A 250 -7.64 14.06 -0.54
C VAL A 250 -6.27 14.68 -0.28
N LEU A 251 -5.48 14.94 -1.32
CA LEU A 251 -4.06 15.30 -1.23
C LEU A 251 -3.80 16.82 -1.29
N GLY A 252 -4.84 17.64 -1.37
CA GLY A 252 -4.67 19.08 -1.56
C GLY A 252 -4.15 19.45 -2.96
N GLU A 253 -4.31 20.71 -3.34
CA GLU A 253 -3.81 21.21 -4.62
C GLU A 253 -2.27 21.34 -4.57
N GLY A 254 -1.56 20.70 -5.47
CA GLY A 254 -0.17 21.03 -5.76
C GLY A 254 0.76 19.87 -6.10
N THR A 255 0.97 18.91 -5.25
CA THR A 255 2.13 17.99 -5.39
C THR A 255 1.86 16.76 -6.28
N ALA A 256 0.66 16.20 -6.24
CA ALA A 256 0.34 14.97 -6.96
C ALA A 256 -0.02 15.19 -8.45
N ARG A 257 -0.48 16.37 -8.80
CA ARG A 257 -0.87 16.68 -10.20
C ARG A 257 0.31 16.86 -11.13
N ASP A 258 1.42 17.41 -10.62
CA ASP A 258 2.55 17.79 -11.46
C ASP A 258 3.56 16.65 -11.67
N THR A 259 3.66 15.70 -10.75
CA THR A 259 4.68 14.66 -10.81
C THR A 259 4.13 13.25 -11.06
N GLY A 260 2.84 13.00 -10.84
CA GLY A 260 2.25 11.66 -10.87
C GLY A 260 2.83 10.70 -9.80
N VAL A 261 3.55 11.23 -8.81
CA VAL A 261 4.19 10.45 -7.74
C VAL A 261 3.66 10.90 -6.38
N LEU A 262 3.24 9.93 -5.58
CA LEU A 262 2.77 10.11 -4.21
C LEU A 262 3.72 9.44 -3.24
N THR A 263 3.73 9.88 -1.99
CA THR A 263 4.27 9.06 -0.91
C THR A 263 3.35 7.88 -0.61
N LEU A 264 3.88 6.81 -0.05
CA LEU A 264 3.07 5.67 0.40
C LEU A 264 2.03 6.11 1.47
N GLY A 265 2.40 7.07 2.33
CA GLY A 265 1.50 7.64 3.33
C GLY A 265 0.30 8.36 2.70
N ASP A 266 0.54 9.23 1.71
CA ASP A 266 -0.52 9.96 1.01
C ASP A 266 -1.45 9.02 0.25
N PHE A 267 -0.88 8.03 -0.44
CA PHE A 267 -1.66 6.99 -1.12
C PHE A 267 -2.52 6.19 -0.12
N ASN A 268 -1.97 5.81 1.02
CA ASN A 268 -2.71 5.13 2.06
C ASN A 268 -3.82 6.00 2.65
N ALA A 269 -3.58 7.30 2.85
CA ALA A 269 -4.59 8.25 3.32
C ALA A 269 -5.76 8.35 2.32
N TRP A 270 -5.46 8.44 1.02
CA TRP A 270 -6.48 8.41 -0.04
C TRP A 270 -7.28 7.10 -0.01
N LEU A 271 -6.59 5.97 0.09
CA LEU A 271 -7.22 4.66 0.05
C LEU A 271 -8.16 4.43 1.25
N VAL A 272 -7.76 4.86 2.45
CA VAL A 272 -8.58 4.75 3.68
C VAL A 272 -9.84 5.62 3.61
N ALA A 273 -9.81 6.73 2.87
CA ALA A 273 -10.98 7.57 2.68
C ALA A 273 -12.11 6.87 1.91
N ILE A 274 -11.78 5.84 1.11
CA ILE A 274 -12.74 5.05 0.33
C ILE A 274 -13.22 3.87 1.18
N PRO A 275 -14.51 3.75 1.50
CA PRO A 275 -15.03 2.59 2.24
C PRO A 275 -14.70 1.27 1.53
N ARG A 276 -14.45 0.21 2.29
CA ARG A 276 -14.13 -1.11 1.73
C ARG A 276 -15.26 -1.69 0.87
N SER A 277 -16.51 -1.36 1.15
CA SER A 277 -17.67 -1.74 0.34
C SER A 277 -17.71 -1.05 -1.04
N GLU A 278 -17.04 0.09 -1.18
CA GLU A 278 -17.04 0.91 -2.39
C GLU A 278 -15.85 0.66 -3.29
N ARG A 279 -14.95 -0.25 -2.90
CA ARG A 279 -13.78 -0.58 -3.69
C ARG A 279 -13.43 -2.06 -3.67
N ALA A 280 -12.79 -2.51 -4.74
CA ALA A 280 -12.07 -3.78 -4.82
C ALA A 280 -10.61 -3.51 -5.19
N VAL A 281 -9.70 -4.34 -4.72
CA VAL A 281 -8.27 -4.15 -4.92
C VAL A 281 -7.61 -5.45 -5.33
N ALA A 282 -6.74 -5.41 -6.34
CA ALA A 282 -5.84 -6.49 -6.67
C ALA A 282 -4.41 -5.96 -6.84
N GLN A 283 -3.44 -6.79 -6.53
CA GLN A 283 -2.03 -6.44 -6.63
C GLN A 283 -1.20 -7.63 -7.08
N VAL A 284 -0.11 -7.35 -7.78
CA VAL A 284 0.85 -8.35 -8.26
C VAL A 284 2.27 -7.82 -8.12
N PRO A 285 3.18 -8.56 -7.47
CA PRO A 285 4.60 -8.21 -7.48
C PRO A 285 5.22 -8.57 -8.83
N VAL A 286 6.08 -7.70 -9.34
CA VAL A 286 6.88 -7.93 -10.54
C VAL A 286 8.34 -7.66 -10.23
N GLU A 287 9.23 -8.44 -10.85
CA GLU A 287 10.66 -8.25 -10.73
C GLU A 287 11.17 -7.48 -11.96
N VAL A 288 11.87 -6.38 -11.73
CA VAL A 288 12.56 -5.61 -12.77
C VAL A 288 14.06 -5.80 -12.59
N ARG A 289 14.79 -6.20 -13.66
CA ARG A 289 16.22 -6.45 -13.61
C ARG A 289 16.94 -5.92 -14.85
N ARG A 290 18.21 -5.57 -14.71
CA ARG A 290 19.05 -5.28 -15.89
C ARG A 290 19.30 -6.57 -16.66
N ALA A 291 19.15 -6.52 -17.99
CA ALA A 291 19.61 -7.59 -18.85
C ALA A 291 21.14 -7.73 -18.72
N ARG A 292 21.61 -8.97 -18.72
CA ARG A 292 23.05 -9.27 -18.74
C ARG A 292 23.57 -9.17 -20.14
#